data_ae22cd558b592d78365e0ef7dc388f38
#
_entry.id   ae22cd558b592d78365e0ef7dc388f38
#
_cell.length_a   1.000
_cell.length_b   1.000
_cell.length_c   1.000
_cell.angle_alpha   90.00
_cell.angle_beta   90.00
_cell.angle_gamma   90.00
#
_symmetry.space_group_name_H-M   'P 1'
#
loop_
_entity.id
_entity.type
_entity.pdbx_description
1 polymer ?
#
loop_
_entity_poly.entity_id
_entity_poly.type
_entity_poly.pdbx_seq_one_letter_code
_entity_poly.pdbx_strand_id
1 'polypeptide(L)'
;MLVSCTREHPTLVLRCGMRRHILYLEEFTHRLAADWLTYRHRRWPTSVNPHLLVTQKPALDPDHLAAARNTMQLNPVLPKGRTLDRLRQDRILDEAFATGDPLKLMRLFGITEDTAMRYVTTAYPERTTKLPR
;
A
#
# COMPACT_ATOMS: atom_id res chain seq x y z
N MET A 1 6.45 1.64 9.95
CA MET A 1 6.65 2.11 8.59
C MET A 1 7.69 3.20 8.64
N LEU A 2 8.87 2.97 8.09
CA LEU A 2 9.95 3.95 8.05
C LEU A 2 9.96 4.55 6.64
N VAL A 3 9.91 5.86 6.55
CA VAL A 3 10.17 6.59 5.31
C VAL A 3 11.65 6.92 5.31
N SER A 4 12.41 6.27 4.45
CA SER A 4 13.81 6.64 4.18
C SER A 4 13.85 7.37 2.86
N CYS A 5 14.31 8.60 2.88
CA CYS A 5 14.49 9.40 1.68
C CYS A 5 15.97 9.31 1.28
N THR A 6 16.29 8.50 0.30
CA THR A 6 17.57 8.58 -0.39
C THR A 6 17.45 9.59 -1.54
N ARG A 7 18.49 10.39 -1.77
CA ARG A 7 18.50 11.52 -2.73
C ARG A 7 18.20 11.14 -4.18
N GLU A 8 18.27 9.86 -4.54
CA GLU A 8 18.18 9.43 -5.94
C GLU A 8 16.81 8.85 -6.32
N HIS A 9 16.09 8.21 -5.39
CA HIS A 9 14.72 7.74 -5.61
C HIS A 9 13.93 7.75 -4.32
N PRO A 10 12.75 8.40 -4.28
CA PRO A 10 11.88 8.39 -3.11
C PRO A 10 11.32 6.99 -2.89
N THR A 11 11.74 6.36 -1.82
CA THR A 11 11.29 5.01 -1.46
C THR A 11 10.49 5.04 -0.18
N LEU A 12 9.39 4.30 -0.18
CA LEU A 12 8.59 4.04 1.01
C LEU A 12 8.85 2.60 1.47
N VAL A 13 9.39 2.44 2.65
CA VAL A 13 9.57 1.12 3.26
C VAL A 13 8.34 0.77 4.08
N LEU A 14 7.55 -0.18 3.59
CA LEU A 14 6.42 -0.74 4.32
C LEU A 14 6.86 -1.98 5.10
N ARG A 15 6.51 -2.03 6.37
CA ARG A 15 6.59 -3.26 7.17
C ARG A 15 5.21 -3.90 7.28
N CYS A 16 5.08 -5.10 6.75
CA CYS A 16 3.89 -5.93 6.94
C CYS A 16 4.31 -7.19 7.70
N GLY A 17 4.09 -7.21 9.01
CA GLY A 17 4.62 -8.25 9.90
C GLY A 17 6.15 -8.24 9.91
N MET A 18 6.76 -9.42 9.63
CA MET A 18 8.23 -9.57 9.55
C MET A 18 8.82 -9.18 8.19
N ARG A 19 8.00 -8.94 7.18
CA ARG A 19 8.48 -8.62 5.83
C ARG A 19 8.60 -7.12 5.63
N ARG A 20 9.66 -6.72 4.92
CA ARG A 20 9.88 -5.35 4.47
C ARG A 20 9.57 -5.30 2.97
N HIS A 21 8.72 -4.36 2.57
CA HIS A 21 8.46 -4.06 1.17
C HIS A 21 8.99 -2.68 0.88
N ILE A 22 9.78 -2.56 -0.18
CA ILE A 22 10.27 -1.27 -0.67
C ILE A 22 9.36 -0.89 -1.84
N LEU A 23 8.66 0.22 -1.69
CA LEU A 23 7.87 0.81 -2.75
C LEU A 23 8.60 2.05 -3.28
N TYR A 24 8.83 2.08 -4.57
CA TYR A 24 9.26 3.29 -5.26
C TYR A 24 8.05 4.18 -5.46
N LEU A 25 8.12 5.40 -4.95
CA LEU A 25 7.03 6.36 -5.06
C LEU A 25 7.27 7.23 -6.30
N GLU A 26 6.22 7.41 -7.06
CA GLU A 26 6.16 8.47 -8.06
C GLU A 26 6.30 9.84 -7.39
N GLU A 27 6.88 10.81 -8.08
CA GLU A 27 7.21 12.14 -7.52
C GLU A 27 6.00 12.81 -6.83
N PHE A 28 4.82 12.74 -7.45
CA PHE A 28 3.59 13.30 -6.88
C PHE A 28 3.21 12.63 -5.55
N THR A 29 3.24 11.30 -5.50
CA THR A 29 2.92 10.53 -4.28
C THR A 29 3.95 10.78 -3.19
N HIS A 30 5.23 10.91 -3.56
CA HIS A 30 6.30 11.26 -2.62
C HIS A 30 6.08 12.65 -2.01
N ARG A 31 5.72 13.63 -2.83
CA ARG A 31 5.43 15.00 -2.36
C ARG A 31 4.27 15.01 -1.37
N LEU A 32 3.17 14.31 -1.70
CA LEU A 32 2.03 14.18 -0.78
C LEU A 32 2.41 13.51 0.56
N ALA A 33 3.24 12.46 0.52
CA ALA A 33 3.72 11.79 1.71
C ALA A 33 4.62 12.71 2.57
N ALA A 34 5.49 13.50 1.94
CA ALA A 34 6.35 14.47 2.60
C ALA A 34 5.54 15.60 3.25
N ASP A 35 4.56 16.15 2.54
CA ASP A 35 3.65 17.17 3.06
C ASP A 35 2.85 16.65 4.25
N TRP A 36 2.33 15.43 4.15
CA TRP A 36 1.64 14.77 5.26
C TRP A 36 2.55 14.60 6.48
N LEU A 37 3.79 14.13 6.29
CA LEU A 37 4.75 13.98 7.38
C LEU A 37 5.08 15.31 8.04
N THR A 38 5.25 16.37 7.24
CA THR A 38 5.48 17.73 7.74
C THR A 38 4.30 18.23 8.57
N TYR A 39 3.08 18.07 8.06
CA TYR A 39 1.85 18.39 8.79
C TYR A 39 1.75 17.59 10.09
N ARG A 40 2.01 16.30 10.03
CA ARG A 40 1.98 15.40 11.18
C ARG A 40 2.95 15.84 12.28
N HIS A 41 4.21 16.15 11.93
CA HIS A 41 5.21 16.61 12.88
C HIS A 41 4.83 17.94 13.53
N ARG A 42 4.22 18.84 12.77
CA ARG A 42 3.71 20.11 13.32
C ARG A 42 2.52 19.90 14.23
N ARG A 43 1.64 18.98 13.89
CA ARG A 43 0.40 18.74 14.64
C ARG A 43 0.61 17.92 15.91
N TRP A 44 1.53 16.99 15.86
CA TRP A 44 1.88 16.08 16.97
C TRP A 44 3.39 15.92 17.10
N PRO A 45 4.11 16.95 17.57
CA PRO A 45 5.57 16.97 17.60
C PRO A 45 6.17 15.91 18.53
N THR A 46 5.45 15.54 19.59
CA THR A 46 5.88 14.55 20.59
C THR A 46 5.43 13.12 20.26
N SER A 47 4.75 12.90 19.13
CA SER A 47 4.26 11.57 18.77
C SER A 47 5.38 10.60 18.47
N VAL A 48 5.47 9.54 19.26
CA VAL A 48 6.40 8.41 19.08
C VAL A 48 5.85 7.31 18.17
N ASN A 49 4.65 7.50 17.66
CA ASN A 49 3.98 6.50 16.82
C ASN A 49 4.72 6.34 15.46
N PRO A 50 5.22 5.14 15.09
CA PRO A 50 6.02 4.94 13.88
C PRO A 50 5.20 4.82 12.60
N HIS A 51 3.87 4.75 12.70
CA HIS A 51 3.01 4.55 11.54
C HIS A 51 2.87 5.84 10.72
N LEU A 52 2.83 5.71 9.40
CA LEU A 52 2.63 6.85 8.48
C LEU A 52 1.27 7.49 8.71
N LEU A 53 0.22 6.70 8.66
CA LEU A 53 -1.15 7.16 8.85
C LEU A 53 -1.55 6.95 10.31
N VAL A 54 -1.79 8.04 11.00
CA VAL A 54 -2.24 8.07 12.39
C VAL A 54 -3.44 8.99 12.52
N THR A 55 -4.32 8.67 13.46
CA THR A 55 -5.38 9.59 13.92
C THR A 55 -4.91 10.26 15.21
N GLN A 56 -5.66 11.25 15.69
CA GLN A 56 -5.32 12.01 16.89
C GLN A 56 -5.07 11.13 18.11
N LYS A 57 -5.94 10.16 18.37
CA LYS A 57 -5.84 9.28 19.55
C LYS A 57 -4.53 8.48 19.57
N PRO A 58 -4.20 7.64 18.54
CA PRO A 58 -2.93 6.92 18.54
C PRO A 58 -1.69 7.81 18.34
N ALA A 59 -1.85 9.07 17.89
CA ALA A 59 -0.74 9.99 17.80
C ALA A 59 -0.32 10.55 19.16
N LEU A 60 -1.26 10.68 20.09
CA LEU A 60 -1.05 11.25 21.43
C LEU A 60 -0.84 10.19 22.51
N ASP A 61 -1.21 8.93 22.26
CA ASP A 61 -1.15 7.84 23.22
C ASP A 61 0.17 7.04 23.00
N PRO A 62 1.15 7.16 23.91
CA PRO A 62 2.42 6.43 23.77
C PRO A 62 2.26 4.92 23.99
N ASP A 63 1.20 4.48 24.67
CA ASP A 63 0.96 3.08 24.99
C ASP A 63 0.22 2.34 23.87
N HIS A 64 -0.44 3.07 22.96
CA HIS A 64 -1.20 2.54 21.84
C HIS A 64 -0.61 2.98 20.49
N LEU A 65 0.50 2.36 20.10
CA LEU A 65 1.18 2.62 18.82
C LEU A 65 0.42 1.96 17.64
N ALA A 66 -0.85 2.27 17.48
CA ALA A 66 -1.67 1.73 16.40
C ALA A 66 -1.65 2.62 15.16
N ALA A 67 -1.69 1.99 13.97
CA ALA A 67 -1.96 2.70 12.74
C ALA A 67 -3.42 3.19 12.70
N ALA A 68 -3.70 4.17 11.86
CA ALA A 68 -5.08 4.54 11.55
C ALA A 68 -5.79 3.32 10.93
N ARG A 69 -6.68 2.70 11.71
CA ARG A 69 -7.45 1.54 11.25
C ARG A 69 -8.71 1.93 10.48
N ASN A 70 -9.10 3.18 10.58
CA ASN A 70 -10.41 3.60 10.15
C ASN A 70 -10.41 4.02 8.67
N THR A 71 -10.49 3.04 7.79
CA THR A 71 -10.77 3.25 6.36
C THR A 71 -12.13 3.91 6.12
N MET A 72 -13.04 3.87 7.10
CA MET A 72 -14.37 4.51 6.99
C MET A 72 -14.27 6.04 6.84
N GLN A 73 -13.23 6.68 7.37
CA GLN A 73 -13.04 8.12 7.20
C GLN A 73 -12.60 8.49 5.77
N LEU A 74 -12.04 7.56 5.02
CA LEU A 74 -11.64 7.77 3.63
C LEU A 74 -12.77 7.46 2.64
N ASN A 75 -13.75 6.64 3.05
CA ASN A 75 -14.88 6.29 2.20
C ASN A 75 -15.69 7.50 1.66
N PRO A 76 -15.93 8.57 2.47
CA PRO A 76 -16.65 9.74 1.95
C PRO A 76 -15.89 10.51 0.87
N VAL A 77 -14.57 10.38 0.80
CA VAL A 77 -13.71 11.04 -0.20
C VAL A 77 -13.69 10.25 -1.51
N LEU A 78 -14.07 8.97 -1.46
CA LEU A 78 -14.11 8.12 -2.64
C LEU A 78 -15.42 8.32 -3.42
N PRO A 79 -15.38 8.15 -4.75
CA PRO A 79 -16.59 8.14 -5.56
C PRO A 79 -17.62 7.11 -5.04
N LYS A 80 -18.91 7.42 -5.17
CA LYS A 80 -19.98 6.52 -4.73
C LYS A 80 -19.78 5.10 -5.26
N GLY A 81 -19.91 4.11 -4.37
CA GLY A 81 -19.76 2.70 -4.70
C GLY A 81 -18.31 2.21 -4.81
N ARG A 82 -17.32 3.06 -4.51
CA ARG A 82 -15.91 2.66 -4.45
C ARG A 82 -15.46 2.51 -3.01
N THR A 83 -14.70 1.43 -2.75
CA THR A 83 -14.02 1.19 -1.49
C THR A 83 -12.52 1.11 -1.73
N LEU A 84 -11.71 1.33 -0.69
CA LEU A 84 -10.26 1.17 -0.79
C LEU A 84 -9.86 -0.24 -1.21
N ASP A 85 -10.58 -1.26 -0.72
CA ASP A 85 -10.34 -2.65 -1.10
C ASP A 85 -10.60 -2.88 -2.59
N ARG A 86 -11.66 -2.29 -3.13
CA ARG A 86 -11.95 -2.38 -4.56
C ARG A 86 -10.90 -1.67 -5.40
N LEU A 87 -10.48 -0.47 -5.01
CA LEU A 87 -9.38 0.24 -5.67
C LEU A 87 -8.08 -0.57 -5.64
N ARG A 88 -7.78 -1.23 -4.51
CA ARG A 88 -6.63 -2.11 -4.42
C ARG A 88 -6.75 -3.30 -5.34
N GLN A 89 -7.91 -3.95 -5.40
CA GLN A 89 -8.16 -5.08 -6.31
C GLN A 89 -8.03 -4.66 -7.78
N ASP A 90 -8.65 -3.53 -8.16
CA ASP A 90 -8.53 -2.97 -9.50
C ASP A 90 -7.06 -2.71 -9.86
N ARG A 91 -6.28 -2.12 -8.93
CA ARG A 91 -4.85 -1.85 -9.15
C ARG A 91 -4.01 -3.13 -9.30
N ILE A 92 -4.31 -4.19 -8.53
CA ILE A 92 -3.63 -5.48 -8.67
C ILE A 92 -3.98 -6.11 -10.03
N LEU A 93 -5.23 -6.01 -10.44
CA LEU A 93 -5.70 -6.53 -11.73
C LEU A 93 -5.06 -5.79 -12.90
N ASP A 94 -4.99 -4.46 -12.86
CA ASP A 94 -4.30 -3.65 -13.87
C ASP A 94 -2.84 -4.06 -14.02
N GLU A 95 -2.13 -4.27 -12.91
CA GLU A 95 -0.74 -4.72 -12.94
C GLU A 95 -0.62 -6.16 -13.47
N ALA A 96 -1.60 -7.02 -13.16
CA ALA A 96 -1.64 -8.39 -13.72
C ALA A 96 -1.81 -8.36 -15.24
N PHE A 97 -2.68 -7.48 -15.78
CA PHE A 97 -2.82 -7.27 -17.22
C PHE A 97 -1.55 -6.70 -17.86
N ALA A 98 -0.85 -5.81 -17.15
CA ALA A 98 0.36 -5.18 -17.69
C ALA A 98 1.55 -6.16 -17.76
N THR A 99 1.67 -7.07 -16.81
CA THR A 99 2.90 -7.87 -16.64
C THR A 99 2.70 -9.37 -16.79
N GLY A 100 1.56 -9.91 -16.37
CA GLY A 100 1.30 -11.35 -16.31
C GLY A 100 2.29 -12.13 -15.42
N ASP A 101 3.01 -11.42 -14.52
CA ASP A 101 4.03 -11.99 -13.64
C ASP A 101 3.53 -12.08 -12.19
N PRO A 102 3.23 -13.29 -11.68
CA PRO A 102 2.74 -13.46 -10.32
C PRO A 102 3.80 -13.06 -9.28
N LEU A 103 5.10 -13.26 -9.54
CA LEU A 103 6.16 -12.89 -8.60
C LEU A 103 6.23 -11.38 -8.43
N LYS A 104 6.04 -10.63 -9.52
CA LYS A 104 5.96 -9.17 -9.46
C LYS A 104 4.77 -8.70 -8.63
N LEU A 105 3.60 -9.31 -8.81
CA LEU A 105 2.42 -9.00 -8.00
C LEU A 105 2.64 -9.29 -6.51
N MET A 106 3.26 -10.42 -6.18
CA MET A 106 3.61 -10.75 -4.79
C MET A 106 4.54 -9.72 -4.18
N ARG A 107 5.54 -9.25 -4.92
CA ARG A 107 6.51 -8.24 -4.46
C ARG A 107 5.87 -6.87 -4.27
N LEU A 108 5.07 -6.43 -5.24
CA LEU A 108 4.45 -5.10 -5.21
C LEU A 108 3.35 -4.98 -4.17
N PHE A 109 2.50 -5.99 -4.06
CA PHE A 109 1.28 -5.90 -3.25
C PHE A 109 1.33 -6.72 -1.96
N GLY A 110 2.39 -7.52 -1.74
CA GLY A 110 2.51 -8.36 -0.56
C GLY A 110 1.43 -9.45 -0.46
N ILE A 111 0.91 -9.91 -1.59
CA ILE A 111 -0.10 -10.97 -1.68
C ILE A 111 0.56 -12.34 -1.76
N THR A 112 -0.20 -13.39 -1.43
CA THR A 112 0.25 -14.77 -1.54
C THR A 112 0.32 -15.23 -2.99
N GLU A 113 1.07 -16.32 -3.25
CA GLU A 113 1.19 -16.92 -4.56
C GLU A 113 -0.17 -17.30 -5.14
N ASP A 114 -1.01 -17.99 -4.36
CA ASP A 114 -2.36 -18.38 -4.80
C ASP A 114 -3.19 -17.17 -5.24
N THR A 115 -3.11 -16.09 -4.47
CA THR A 115 -3.82 -14.85 -4.80
C THR A 115 -3.25 -14.22 -6.07
N ALA A 116 -1.93 -14.16 -6.22
CA ALA A 116 -1.28 -13.62 -7.40
C ALA A 116 -1.64 -14.44 -8.66
N MET A 117 -1.60 -15.77 -8.55
CA MET A 117 -1.99 -16.67 -9.64
C MET A 117 -3.44 -16.48 -10.07
N ARG A 118 -4.37 -16.27 -9.11
CA ARG A 118 -5.78 -15.98 -9.44
C ARG A 118 -5.93 -14.71 -10.27
N TYR A 119 -5.21 -13.64 -9.94
CA TYR A 119 -5.22 -12.42 -10.72
C TYR A 119 -4.62 -12.62 -12.12
N VAL A 120 -3.49 -13.33 -12.23
CA VAL A 120 -2.86 -13.62 -13.53
C VAL A 120 -3.77 -14.51 -14.39
N THR A 121 -4.42 -15.51 -13.81
CA THR A 121 -5.39 -16.37 -14.51
C THR A 121 -6.60 -15.58 -14.99
N THR A 122 -7.06 -14.61 -14.19
CA THR A 122 -8.16 -13.74 -14.58
C THR A 122 -7.75 -12.81 -15.74
N ALA A 123 -6.52 -12.31 -15.73
CA ALA A 123 -5.98 -11.44 -16.78
C ALA A 123 -5.67 -12.22 -18.09
N TYR A 124 -5.24 -13.47 -17.97
CA TYR A 124 -4.81 -14.32 -19.09
C TYR A 124 -5.42 -15.72 -19.00
N PRO A 125 -6.74 -15.85 -19.23
CA PRO A 125 -7.42 -17.15 -19.12
C PRO A 125 -6.88 -18.21 -20.12
N GLU A 126 -6.35 -17.75 -21.25
CA GLU A 126 -5.78 -18.63 -22.28
C GLU A 126 -4.50 -19.35 -21.83
N ARG A 127 -3.77 -18.82 -20.84
CA ARG A 127 -2.55 -19.47 -20.34
C ARG A 127 -2.84 -20.70 -19.48
N THR A 128 -4.05 -20.78 -18.93
CA THR A 128 -4.49 -21.89 -18.07
C THR A 128 -5.01 -23.09 -18.86
N THR A 129 -5.46 -22.87 -20.10
CA THR A 129 -6.06 -23.91 -20.94
C THR A 129 -5.04 -24.78 -21.69
N LYS A 130 -3.75 -24.43 -21.66
CA LYS A 130 -2.67 -25.09 -22.39
C LYS A 130 -1.68 -25.85 -21.50
N LEU A 131 -2.12 -26.56 -20.48
CA LEU A 131 -1.32 -27.64 -19.91
C LEU A 131 -1.66 -28.92 -20.67
N PRO A 132 -0.76 -29.42 -21.57
CA PRO A 132 -0.91 -30.74 -22.13
C PRO A 132 -0.83 -31.75 -20.99
N ARG A 133 -1.79 -32.61 -20.92
CA ARG A 133 -1.73 -33.82 -20.08
C ARG A 133 -0.66 -34.77 -20.59
#